data_134308c1bdc4e85bb1f4eabb7a876984
#
_entry.id   134308c1bdc4e85bb1f4eabb7a876984
#
_cell.length_a   1.000
_cell.length_b   1.000
_cell.length_c   1.000
_cell.angle_alpha   90.00
_cell.angle_beta   90.00
_cell.angle_gamma   90.00
#
_symmetry.space_group_name_H-M   'P 1'
#
loop_
_entity.id
_entity.type
_entity.pdbx_description
1 polymer ?
#
loop_
_entity_poly.entity_id
_entity_poly.type
_entity_poly.pdbx_seq_one_letter_code
_entity_poly.pdbx_strand_id
1 'polypeptide(L)'
;KFDMVFCEDAAGLREANVGIASQTSRSIGFEPVSLLSALAARTERIGLVSTASTSYNEPYGLARMFASLDNLSGGRAGWNLVTSASPIEAANFVATGLRPHADRYERAREFATAVTGLWLGRPGHDGQGFSVRDPLDIPPSPQGAPVMVQAGASDDGKDLAARTADVVFSAAQTFDEAKAFYDDLKGRLAVYGREPDDIKILPGVAPVVAETEAQAREKHDQLQELIPDDVGVALLSSYLSISDLGRYPLDGPLPELPESEGMKSRQALVIEQARRDGLSIRDLARYFAGARGHWRLVGTPAQVADELQARFEGGAADGFNVMPSWFPGELDAFARLVVPELQRRGLFRKDYEGRTLREHLGLKRPTREAV
;
A
#
# COMPACT_ATOMS: atom_id res chain seq x y z
N LYS A 1 7.89 -7.79 16.36
CA LYS A 1 9.03 -7.00 15.84
C LYS A 1 8.86 -6.63 14.36
N PHE A 2 7.61 -6.21 13.99
CA PHE A 2 7.31 -5.73 12.63
C PHE A 2 8.12 -4.47 12.32
N ASP A 3 8.47 -4.29 11.02
CA ASP A 3 9.25 -3.13 10.58
C ASP A 3 8.47 -1.83 10.70
N MET A 4 7.18 -1.85 10.31
CA MET A 4 6.34 -0.65 10.27
C MET A 4 4.85 -0.96 10.42
N VAL A 5 4.10 0.05 10.84
CA VAL A 5 2.66 0.19 10.64
C VAL A 5 2.45 1.06 9.41
N PHE A 6 1.63 0.57 8.48
CA PHE A 6 1.29 1.27 7.25
C PHE A 6 -0.19 1.64 7.27
N CYS A 7 -0.48 2.95 7.26
CA CYS A 7 -1.84 3.47 7.23
C CYS A 7 -2.20 3.95 5.82
N GLU A 8 -3.07 3.21 5.14
CA GLU A 8 -3.67 3.70 3.89
C GLU A 8 -4.66 4.83 4.19
N ASP A 9 -4.83 5.73 3.23
CA ASP A 9 -5.81 6.81 3.32
C ASP A 9 -6.51 7.06 1.98
N ALA A 10 -7.73 7.58 2.09
CA ALA A 10 -8.43 8.29 1.03
C ALA A 10 -9.12 9.47 1.71
N ALA A 11 -8.83 10.68 1.24
CA ALA A 11 -9.33 11.92 1.86
C ALA A 11 -10.81 12.18 1.54
N GLY A 12 -11.64 11.14 1.63
CA GLY A 12 -13.07 11.16 1.37
C GLY A 12 -13.71 9.78 1.51
N LEU A 13 -15.01 9.72 1.35
CA LEU A 13 -15.74 8.46 1.31
C LEU A 13 -15.23 7.60 0.14
N ARG A 14 -15.13 6.31 0.38
CA ARG A 14 -14.72 5.34 -0.65
C ARG A 14 -15.88 4.83 -1.49
N GLU A 15 -17.10 5.08 -1.02
CA GLU A 15 -18.36 4.69 -1.64
C GLU A 15 -19.34 5.87 -1.55
N ALA A 16 -19.95 6.23 -2.68
CA ALA A 16 -20.91 7.32 -2.75
C ALA A 16 -22.27 6.97 -2.11
N ASN A 17 -22.65 5.70 -2.15
CA ASN A 17 -23.85 5.21 -1.50
C ASN A 17 -23.62 5.09 0.01
N VAL A 18 -24.20 6.01 0.77
CA VAL A 18 -24.07 6.07 2.23
C VAL A 18 -24.58 4.78 2.92
N GLY A 19 -25.62 4.14 2.37
CA GLY A 19 -26.13 2.87 2.87
C GLY A 19 -25.11 1.74 2.77
N ILE A 20 -24.41 1.66 1.65
CA ILE A 20 -23.30 0.71 1.45
C ILE A 20 -22.08 1.11 2.31
N ALA A 21 -21.74 2.39 2.30
CA ALA A 21 -20.60 2.90 3.07
C ALA A 21 -20.77 2.60 4.58
N SER A 22 -21.96 2.68 5.12
CA SER A 22 -22.23 2.41 6.54
C SER A 22 -22.05 0.95 6.95
N GLN A 23 -22.06 0.03 5.99
CA GLN A 23 -21.87 -1.41 6.22
C GLN A 23 -20.41 -1.87 6.05
N THR A 24 -19.49 -0.96 5.76
CA THR A 24 -18.08 -1.28 5.63
C THR A 24 -17.23 -0.57 6.68
N SER A 25 -16.31 -1.29 7.31
CA SER A 25 -15.35 -0.74 8.29
C SER A 25 -14.38 0.28 7.68
N ARG A 26 -14.36 0.44 6.35
CA ARG A 26 -13.43 1.32 5.62
C ARG A 26 -13.94 2.74 5.47
N SER A 27 -15.16 3.01 5.88
CA SER A 27 -15.80 4.32 5.73
C SER A 27 -15.45 5.31 6.83
N ILE A 28 -14.87 4.82 7.94
CA ILE A 28 -14.48 5.63 9.09
C ILE A 28 -13.02 5.36 9.41
N GLY A 29 -12.22 6.43 9.47
CA GLY A 29 -10.80 6.37 9.82
C GLY A 29 -10.33 7.71 10.35
N PHE A 30 -9.27 7.69 11.16
CA PHE A 30 -8.54 8.90 11.52
C PHE A 30 -7.61 9.29 10.37
N GLU A 31 -7.35 10.59 10.22
CA GLU A 31 -6.30 11.08 9.33
C GLU A 31 -4.95 10.45 9.77
N PRO A 32 -4.21 9.81 8.85
CA PRO A 32 -3.10 8.94 9.24
C PRO A 32 -1.94 9.64 9.93
N VAL A 33 -1.57 10.88 9.51
CA VAL A 33 -0.44 11.59 10.15
C VAL A 33 -0.78 11.94 11.59
N SER A 34 -2.00 12.37 11.85
CA SER A 34 -2.49 12.66 13.22
C SER A 34 -2.47 11.39 14.08
N LEU A 35 -2.99 10.26 13.55
CA LEU A 35 -2.98 8.99 14.25
C LEU A 35 -1.54 8.52 14.55
N LEU A 36 -0.67 8.53 13.53
CA LEU A 36 0.71 8.07 13.67
C LEU A 36 1.54 8.99 14.56
N SER A 37 1.24 10.29 14.62
CA SER A 37 1.87 11.22 15.57
C SER A 37 1.54 10.84 17.04
N ALA A 38 0.28 10.45 17.30
CA ALA A 38 -0.10 9.94 18.61
C ALA A 38 0.60 8.60 18.93
N LEU A 39 0.72 7.69 17.95
CA LEU A 39 1.45 6.43 18.11
C LEU A 39 2.95 6.62 18.25
N ALA A 40 3.54 7.65 17.64
CA ALA A 40 4.96 7.99 17.82
C ALA A 40 5.34 8.19 19.29
N ALA A 41 4.46 8.82 20.08
CA ALA A 41 4.65 9.05 21.51
C ALA A 41 4.47 7.78 22.37
N ARG A 42 3.91 6.70 21.81
CA ARG A 42 3.60 5.45 22.52
C ARG A 42 4.43 4.26 22.06
N THR A 43 5.27 4.46 21.06
CA THR A 43 6.11 3.40 20.45
C THR A 43 7.55 3.89 20.32
N GLU A 44 8.51 2.95 20.32
CA GLU A 44 9.93 3.29 20.31
C GLU A 44 10.68 2.82 19.08
N ARG A 45 10.19 1.79 18.38
CA ARG A 45 10.94 1.12 17.31
C ARG A 45 10.19 1.01 15.98
N ILE A 46 8.90 0.67 16.02
CA ILE A 46 8.11 0.43 14.83
C ILE A 46 8.03 1.67 13.94
N GLY A 47 8.25 1.48 12.65
CA GLY A 47 8.09 2.52 11.63
C GLY A 47 6.63 2.96 11.47
N LEU A 48 6.43 4.19 11.05
CA LEU A 48 5.14 4.88 11.00
C LEU A 48 4.93 5.44 9.59
N VAL A 49 4.28 4.66 8.71
CA VAL A 49 4.06 5.02 7.32
C VAL A 49 2.67 5.56 7.12
N SER A 50 2.57 6.82 6.71
CA SER A 50 1.33 7.52 6.43
C SER A 50 1.12 7.73 4.94
N THR A 51 -0.10 7.55 4.46
CA THR A 51 -0.49 7.92 3.11
C THR A 51 -0.80 9.41 3.03
N ALA A 52 -0.29 10.08 1.99
CA ALA A 52 -0.69 11.43 1.63
C ALA A 52 -0.62 11.66 0.12
N SER A 53 -1.65 12.31 -0.43
CA SER A 53 -1.81 12.50 -1.87
C SER A 53 -1.01 13.68 -2.39
N THR A 54 -0.33 13.51 -3.52
CA THR A 54 0.28 14.62 -4.27
C THR A 54 -0.77 15.49 -4.96
N SER A 55 -1.99 14.99 -5.16
CA SER A 55 -3.05 15.70 -5.86
C SER A 55 -3.71 16.80 -5.01
N TYR A 56 -3.73 16.64 -3.67
CA TYR A 56 -4.50 17.48 -2.75
C TYR A 56 -3.65 18.17 -1.70
N ASN A 57 -2.34 18.08 -1.81
CA ASN A 57 -1.38 18.72 -0.91
C ASN A 57 -0.44 19.67 -1.67
N GLU A 58 0.25 20.51 -0.91
CA GLU A 58 1.35 21.35 -1.39
C GLU A 58 2.70 20.83 -0.87
N PRO A 59 3.79 20.84 -1.68
CA PRO A 59 5.05 20.20 -1.34
C PRO A 59 5.66 20.69 -0.02
N TYR A 60 5.68 22.00 0.23
CA TYR A 60 6.27 22.56 1.45
C TYR A 60 5.51 22.12 2.71
N GLY A 61 4.18 22.20 2.68
CA GLY A 61 3.34 21.79 3.80
C GLY A 61 3.48 20.31 4.12
N LEU A 62 3.45 19.44 3.09
CA LEU A 62 3.64 18.02 3.24
C LEU A 62 5.04 17.67 3.74
N ALA A 63 6.08 18.28 3.15
CA ALA A 63 7.46 18.04 3.59
C ALA A 63 7.66 18.41 5.06
N ARG A 64 7.10 19.53 5.51
CA ARG A 64 7.14 19.98 6.90
C ARG A 64 6.42 19.03 7.85
N MET A 65 5.25 18.54 7.44
CA MET A 65 4.44 17.59 8.22
C MET A 65 5.17 16.28 8.45
N PHE A 66 5.72 15.66 7.40
CA PHE A 66 6.48 14.41 7.52
C PHE A 66 7.83 14.59 8.21
N ALA A 67 8.52 15.70 8.02
CA ALA A 67 9.74 16.02 8.78
C ALA A 67 9.44 16.16 10.28
N SER A 68 8.29 16.72 10.63
CA SER A 68 7.84 16.80 12.04
C SER A 68 7.58 15.41 12.63
N LEU A 69 6.82 14.57 11.92
CA LEU A 69 6.57 13.19 12.37
C LEU A 69 7.88 12.40 12.51
N ASP A 70 8.81 12.59 11.58
CA ASP A 70 10.09 11.89 11.58
C ASP A 70 10.95 12.28 12.80
N ASN A 71 11.05 13.57 13.08
CA ASN A 71 11.77 14.04 14.26
C ASN A 71 11.09 13.61 15.57
N LEU A 72 9.76 13.74 15.68
CA LEU A 72 9.00 13.31 16.86
C LEU A 72 9.12 11.81 17.13
N SER A 73 9.22 11.00 16.08
CA SER A 73 9.38 9.55 16.19
C SER A 73 10.84 9.08 16.31
N GLY A 74 11.83 9.98 16.20
CA GLY A 74 13.25 9.62 16.21
C GLY A 74 13.71 8.90 14.94
N GLY A 75 13.20 9.29 13.77
CA GLY A 75 13.60 8.73 12.46
C GLY A 75 12.80 7.52 12.03
N ARG A 76 11.50 7.47 12.34
CA ARG A 76 10.66 6.31 12.01
C ARG A 76 9.53 6.61 11.02
N ALA A 77 9.46 7.84 10.48
CA ALA A 77 8.41 8.21 9.53
C ALA A 77 8.67 7.67 8.12
N GLY A 78 7.57 7.34 7.44
CA GLY A 78 7.55 7.08 6.02
C GLY A 78 6.32 7.72 5.36
N TRP A 79 6.46 8.12 4.12
CA TRP A 79 5.40 8.69 3.31
C TRP A 79 5.00 7.74 2.18
N ASN A 80 3.77 7.25 2.23
CA ASN A 80 3.18 6.57 1.08
C ASN A 80 2.63 7.62 0.11
N LEU A 81 3.37 7.87 -0.96
CA LEU A 81 3.02 8.76 -2.03
C LEU A 81 1.93 8.14 -2.89
N VAL A 82 0.78 8.79 -2.99
CA VAL A 82 -0.30 8.41 -3.90
C VAL A 82 -0.71 9.58 -4.79
N THR A 83 -1.20 9.25 -5.99
CA THR A 83 -1.70 10.25 -6.95
C THR A 83 -3.21 10.45 -6.85
N SER A 84 -3.89 9.68 -5.98
CA SER A 84 -5.34 9.57 -5.87
C SER A 84 -6.07 9.33 -7.21
N ALA A 85 -7.10 8.53 -7.22
CA ALA A 85 -7.80 8.16 -8.46
C ALA A 85 -9.33 8.12 -8.28
N SER A 86 -9.83 8.59 -7.13
CA SER A 86 -11.25 8.59 -6.81
C SER A 86 -11.90 9.93 -7.18
N PRO A 87 -12.93 9.94 -8.03
CA PRO A 87 -13.71 11.16 -8.29
C PRO A 87 -14.42 11.69 -7.03
N ILE A 88 -14.82 10.80 -6.10
CA ILE A 88 -15.47 11.16 -4.83
C ILE A 88 -14.49 11.93 -3.94
N GLU A 89 -13.26 11.44 -3.86
CA GLU A 89 -12.18 12.11 -3.13
C GLU A 89 -11.86 13.47 -3.76
N ALA A 90 -11.72 13.51 -5.10
CA ALA A 90 -11.41 14.74 -5.83
C ALA A 90 -12.43 15.86 -5.59
N ALA A 91 -13.71 15.51 -5.47
CA ALA A 91 -14.78 16.47 -5.24
C ALA A 91 -14.66 17.28 -3.94
N ASN A 92 -13.88 16.77 -2.96
CA ASN A 92 -13.61 17.50 -1.70
C ASN A 92 -12.52 18.58 -1.85
N PHE A 93 -11.71 18.54 -2.92
CA PHE A 93 -10.52 19.39 -3.02
C PHE A 93 -10.42 20.18 -4.34
N VAL A 94 -10.99 19.65 -5.42
CA VAL A 94 -10.79 20.20 -6.77
C VAL A 94 -12.14 20.40 -7.45
N ALA A 95 -12.53 21.66 -7.64
CA ALA A 95 -13.81 22.02 -8.25
C ALA A 95 -13.98 21.48 -9.68
N THR A 96 -12.89 21.25 -10.42
CA THR A 96 -12.90 20.70 -11.79
C THR A 96 -12.91 19.17 -11.84
N GLY A 97 -12.90 18.50 -10.67
CA GLY A 97 -12.90 17.04 -10.56
C GLY A 97 -11.51 16.41 -10.69
N LEU A 98 -11.49 15.09 -10.96
CA LEU A 98 -10.27 14.30 -11.04
C LEU A 98 -9.45 14.67 -12.28
N ARG A 99 -8.15 14.95 -12.10
CA ARG A 99 -7.20 15.21 -13.20
C ARG A 99 -6.97 13.91 -14.02
N PRO A 100 -6.63 14.03 -15.33
CA PRO A 100 -6.19 12.92 -16.14
C PRO A 100 -5.03 12.13 -15.51
N HIS A 101 -4.90 10.86 -15.84
CA HIS A 101 -3.87 9.96 -15.25
C HIS A 101 -2.44 10.49 -15.48
N ALA A 102 -2.11 10.87 -16.71
CA ALA A 102 -0.78 11.37 -17.05
C ALA A 102 -0.42 12.63 -16.26
N ASP A 103 -1.35 13.60 -16.17
CA ASP A 103 -1.14 14.85 -15.43
C ASP A 103 -0.91 14.63 -13.94
N ARG A 104 -1.59 13.62 -13.36
CA ARG A 104 -1.38 13.24 -11.95
C ARG A 104 0.02 12.70 -11.70
N TYR A 105 0.56 11.91 -12.61
CA TYR A 105 1.92 11.37 -12.49
C TYR A 105 2.99 12.41 -12.80
N GLU A 106 2.77 13.32 -13.75
CA GLU A 106 3.67 14.45 -13.99
C GLU A 106 3.78 15.33 -12.74
N ARG A 107 2.63 15.74 -12.18
CA ARG A 107 2.57 16.45 -10.90
C ARG A 107 3.28 15.68 -9.77
N ALA A 108 3.09 14.37 -9.67
CA ALA A 108 3.69 13.56 -8.62
C ALA A 108 5.22 13.49 -8.73
N ARG A 109 5.78 13.44 -9.94
CA ARG A 109 7.24 13.46 -10.17
C ARG A 109 7.85 14.77 -9.67
N GLU A 110 7.25 15.89 -10.02
CA GLU A 110 7.71 17.21 -9.58
C GLU A 110 7.55 17.39 -8.07
N PHE A 111 6.37 17.00 -7.53
CA PHE A 111 6.07 17.04 -6.11
C PHE A 111 7.09 16.24 -5.27
N ALA A 112 7.37 15.00 -5.67
CA ALA A 112 8.34 14.15 -5.00
C ALA A 112 9.75 14.77 -5.01
N THR A 113 10.15 15.36 -6.13
CA THR A 113 11.44 16.05 -6.27
C THR A 113 11.54 17.24 -5.32
N ALA A 114 10.50 18.08 -5.25
CA ALA A 114 10.45 19.22 -4.35
C ALA A 114 10.51 18.81 -2.87
N VAL A 115 9.69 17.82 -2.47
CA VAL A 115 9.64 17.30 -1.10
C VAL A 115 10.97 16.69 -0.68
N THR A 116 11.54 15.82 -1.51
CA THR A 116 12.83 15.17 -1.22
C THR A 116 13.96 16.20 -1.14
N GLY A 117 13.95 17.21 -2.03
CA GLY A 117 14.89 18.33 -1.98
C GLY A 117 14.83 19.08 -0.65
N LEU A 118 13.63 19.37 -0.16
CA LEU A 118 13.41 20.04 1.13
C LEU A 118 13.95 19.20 2.30
N TRP A 119 13.67 17.89 2.34
CA TRP A 119 14.18 17.01 3.39
C TRP A 119 15.72 16.91 3.41
N LEU A 120 16.33 16.95 2.23
CA LEU A 120 17.79 16.93 2.08
C LEU A 120 18.45 18.29 2.23
N GLY A 121 17.68 19.36 2.55
CA GLY A 121 18.18 20.72 2.74
C GLY A 121 18.73 21.35 1.46
N ARG A 122 18.20 20.99 0.30
CA ARG A 122 18.53 21.67 -0.97
C ARG A 122 17.90 23.06 -1.03
N PRO A 123 18.54 24.02 -1.69
CA PRO A 123 17.95 25.33 -1.89
C PRO A 123 16.78 25.20 -2.87
N GLY A 124 15.63 25.72 -2.49
CA GLY A 124 14.47 25.97 -3.32
C GLY A 124 14.09 24.94 -4.39
N HIS A 125 12.92 25.03 -4.89
CA HIS A 125 12.46 24.32 -6.10
C HIS A 125 11.70 25.33 -6.95
N ASP A 126 12.02 25.44 -8.21
CA ASP A 126 11.32 26.28 -9.18
C ASP A 126 11.02 25.44 -10.42
N GLY A 127 9.82 24.88 -10.44
CA GLY A 127 9.33 23.98 -11.49
C GLY A 127 8.11 24.53 -12.21
N GLN A 128 7.46 23.70 -13.01
CA GLN A 128 6.29 24.11 -13.78
C GLN A 128 5.02 24.18 -12.93
N GLY A 129 4.89 23.27 -11.96
CA GLY A 129 3.70 23.14 -11.11
C GLY A 129 3.89 23.67 -9.71
N PHE A 130 5.13 23.82 -9.24
CA PHE A 130 5.45 24.23 -7.88
C PHE A 130 6.64 25.18 -7.81
N SER A 131 6.55 26.15 -6.91
CA SER A 131 7.68 27.00 -6.54
C SER A 131 7.83 26.99 -5.02
N VAL A 132 8.99 26.59 -4.53
CA VAL A 132 9.33 26.57 -3.11
C VAL A 132 10.62 27.36 -2.93
N ARG A 133 10.60 28.41 -2.08
CA ARG A 133 11.73 29.34 -1.91
C ARG A 133 12.60 28.99 -0.73
N ASP A 134 11.97 28.71 0.41
CA ASP A 134 12.67 28.62 1.68
C ASP A 134 12.95 27.16 2.07
N PRO A 135 14.04 26.86 2.78
CA PRO A 135 14.27 25.56 3.40
C PRO A 135 13.23 25.29 4.48
N LEU A 136 13.13 24.02 4.91
CA LEU A 136 12.30 23.70 6.07
C LEU A 136 12.86 24.30 7.35
N ASP A 137 11.96 24.82 8.19
CA ASP A 137 12.24 25.31 9.55
C ASP A 137 12.24 24.17 10.61
N ILE A 138 12.55 22.96 10.20
CA ILE A 138 12.56 21.72 10.99
C ILE A 138 14.00 21.17 11.04
N PRO A 139 14.46 20.62 12.17
CA PRO A 139 15.75 19.95 12.22
C PRO A 139 15.91 18.85 11.16
N PRO A 140 17.13 18.56 10.68
CA PRO A 140 17.37 17.47 9.75
C PRO A 140 16.83 16.13 10.28
N SER A 141 16.32 15.31 9.38
CA SER A 141 15.79 13.99 9.72
C SER A 141 16.85 13.08 10.35
N PRO A 142 16.53 12.38 11.47
CA PRO A 142 17.45 11.40 12.09
C PRO A 142 17.87 10.28 11.15
N GLN A 143 17.02 9.88 10.18
CA GLN A 143 17.31 8.87 9.16
C GLN A 143 17.73 9.46 7.79
N GLY A 144 17.96 10.77 7.72
CA GLY A 144 18.33 11.51 6.49
C GLY A 144 17.13 12.08 5.76
N ALA A 145 16.11 11.28 5.50
CA ALA A 145 14.79 11.66 4.99
C ALA A 145 13.78 10.59 5.39
N PRO A 146 12.48 10.92 5.56
CA PRO A 146 11.40 9.94 5.69
C PRO A 146 11.46 8.89 4.59
N VAL A 147 11.12 7.63 4.92
CA VAL A 147 11.10 6.55 3.93
C VAL A 147 10.00 6.80 2.89
N MET A 148 10.34 6.72 1.60
CA MET A 148 9.41 6.90 0.50
C MET A 148 8.75 5.58 0.14
N VAL A 149 7.43 5.50 0.30
CA VAL A 149 6.64 4.31 -0.04
C VAL A 149 5.71 4.60 -1.21
N GLN A 150 5.48 3.65 -2.08
CA GLN A 150 4.55 3.76 -3.21
C GLN A 150 3.81 2.44 -3.46
N ALA A 151 2.70 2.50 -4.22
CA ALA A 151 1.87 1.35 -4.56
C ALA A 151 1.42 1.32 -6.03
N GLY A 152 2.09 2.05 -6.92
CA GLY A 152 1.74 2.14 -8.34
C GLY A 152 2.17 0.90 -9.12
N ALA A 153 1.24 0.26 -9.84
CA ALA A 153 1.50 -0.90 -10.69
C ALA A 153 1.44 -0.61 -12.20
N SER A 154 0.99 0.59 -12.60
CA SER A 154 1.08 1.05 -14.00
C SER A 154 2.52 1.35 -14.40
N ASP A 155 2.80 1.46 -15.70
CA ASP A 155 4.15 1.82 -16.17
C ASP A 155 4.63 3.15 -15.60
N ASP A 156 3.76 4.19 -15.59
CA ASP A 156 4.05 5.47 -14.93
C ASP A 156 4.32 5.31 -13.44
N GLY A 157 3.55 4.42 -12.76
CA GLY A 157 3.73 4.14 -11.34
C GLY A 157 5.04 3.42 -11.04
N LYS A 158 5.40 2.42 -11.84
CA LYS A 158 6.69 1.72 -11.73
C LYS A 158 7.88 2.62 -12.05
N ASP A 159 7.74 3.50 -13.04
CA ASP A 159 8.76 4.49 -13.38
C ASP A 159 9.01 5.48 -12.24
N LEU A 160 7.93 6.06 -11.69
CA LEU A 160 8.00 6.94 -10.53
C LEU A 160 8.62 6.23 -9.32
N ALA A 161 8.24 4.96 -9.08
CA ALA A 161 8.77 4.16 -7.98
C ALA A 161 10.26 3.86 -8.17
N ALA A 162 10.68 3.44 -9.36
CA ALA A 162 12.09 3.18 -9.67
C ALA A 162 12.96 4.42 -9.43
N ARG A 163 12.42 5.61 -9.71
CA ARG A 163 13.12 6.88 -9.50
C ARG A 163 13.18 7.30 -8.02
N THR A 164 12.12 7.09 -7.23
CA THR A 164 11.94 7.78 -5.95
C THR A 164 11.64 6.89 -4.75
N ALA A 165 11.10 5.67 -4.94
CA ALA A 165 10.63 4.87 -3.82
C ALA A 165 11.76 4.10 -3.11
N ASP A 166 11.67 4.01 -1.80
CA ASP A 166 12.46 3.12 -0.95
C ASP A 166 11.73 1.78 -0.73
N VAL A 167 10.38 1.82 -0.75
CA VAL A 167 9.51 0.66 -0.55
C VAL A 167 8.37 0.70 -1.56
N VAL A 168 8.02 -0.46 -2.12
CA VAL A 168 6.84 -0.58 -2.98
C VAL A 168 5.91 -1.66 -2.48
N PHE A 169 4.66 -1.29 -2.27
CA PHE A 169 3.57 -2.19 -1.98
C PHE A 169 2.93 -2.68 -3.28
N SER A 170 2.82 -3.99 -3.48
CA SER A 170 2.22 -4.59 -4.66
C SER A 170 1.02 -5.48 -4.33
N ALA A 171 0.20 -5.77 -5.34
CA ALA A 171 -1.02 -6.57 -5.20
C ALA A 171 -0.97 -7.89 -6.00
N ALA A 172 0.22 -8.40 -6.30
CA ALA A 172 0.40 -9.66 -7.01
C ALA A 172 -0.17 -10.84 -6.22
N GLN A 173 -0.98 -11.67 -6.88
CA GLN A 173 -1.66 -12.81 -6.24
C GLN A 173 -0.90 -14.11 -6.41
N THR A 174 -0.34 -14.36 -7.59
CA THR A 174 0.46 -15.55 -7.89
C THR A 174 1.94 -15.29 -7.68
N PHE A 175 2.73 -16.36 -7.60
CA PHE A 175 4.20 -16.26 -7.56
C PHE A 175 4.73 -15.62 -8.84
N ASP A 176 4.25 -16.05 -9.99
CA ASP A 176 4.73 -15.58 -11.30
C ASP A 176 4.43 -14.09 -11.51
N GLU A 177 3.24 -13.61 -11.12
CA GLU A 177 2.90 -12.18 -11.14
C GLU A 177 3.83 -11.37 -10.22
N ALA A 178 4.07 -11.87 -9.00
CA ALA A 178 4.96 -11.22 -8.04
C ALA A 178 6.41 -11.17 -8.55
N LYS A 179 6.90 -12.28 -9.13
CA LYS A 179 8.23 -12.37 -9.73
C LYS A 179 8.39 -11.44 -10.92
N ALA A 180 7.41 -11.43 -11.83
CA ALA A 180 7.43 -10.54 -13.00
C ALA A 180 7.44 -9.06 -12.58
N PHE A 181 6.62 -8.68 -11.59
CA PHE A 181 6.61 -7.32 -11.05
C PHE A 181 7.95 -6.97 -10.39
N TYR A 182 8.50 -7.89 -9.60
CA TYR A 182 9.79 -7.73 -8.91
C TYR A 182 10.92 -7.50 -9.91
N ASP A 183 11.04 -8.36 -10.92
CA ASP A 183 12.10 -8.27 -11.93
C ASP A 183 11.98 -7.00 -12.77
N ASP A 184 10.76 -6.64 -13.21
CA ASP A 184 10.53 -5.41 -13.98
C ASP A 184 10.92 -4.17 -13.15
N LEU A 185 10.45 -4.06 -11.92
CA LEU A 185 10.73 -2.88 -11.11
C LEU A 185 12.22 -2.78 -10.72
N LYS A 186 12.85 -3.89 -10.30
CA LYS A 186 14.28 -3.92 -9.99
C LYS A 186 15.13 -3.60 -11.24
N GLY A 187 14.71 -4.08 -12.42
CA GLY A 187 15.39 -3.80 -13.69
C GLY A 187 15.37 -2.33 -14.11
N ARG A 188 14.34 -1.56 -13.68
CA ARG A 188 14.24 -0.13 -13.99
C ARG A 188 15.19 0.75 -13.17
N LEU A 189 15.69 0.28 -12.03
CA LEU A 189 16.49 1.08 -11.09
C LEU A 189 17.79 1.62 -11.70
N ALA A 190 18.45 0.82 -12.53
CA ALA A 190 19.73 1.19 -13.16
C ALA A 190 19.63 2.47 -14.02
N VAL A 191 18.47 2.75 -14.61
CA VAL A 191 18.21 3.98 -15.38
C VAL A 191 18.37 5.23 -14.50
N TYR A 192 18.09 5.09 -13.20
CA TYR A 192 18.17 6.17 -12.21
C TYR A 192 19.44 6.07 -11.33
N GLY A 193 20.42 5.27 -11.73
CA GLY A 193 21.67 5.08 -10.97
C GLY A 193 21.48 4.41 -9.61
N ARG A 194 20.42 3.60 -9.48
CA ARG A 194 20.07 2.90 -8.23
C ARG A 194 20.35 1.41 -8.35
N GLU A 195 20.71 0.81 -7.21
CA GLU A 195 20.96 -0.62 -7.08
C GLU A 195 19.69 -1.39 -6.70
N PRO A 196 19.59 -2.71 -6.99
CA PRO A 196 18.42 -3.52 -6.62
C PRO A 196 18.06 -3.45 -5.13
N ASP A 197 19.03 -3.31 -4.24
CA ASP A 197 18.79 -3.23 -2.78
C ASP A 197 18.32 -1.86 -2.29
N ASP A 198 18.35 -0.84 -3.12
CA ASP A 198 17.88 0.51 -2.78
C ASP A 198 16.34 0.61 -2.74
N ILE A 199 15.63 -0.47 -3.10
CA ILE A 199 14.17 -0.58 -3.03
C ILE A 199 13.75 -1.92 -2.43
N LYS A 200 12.71 -1.91 -1.61
CA LYS A 200 12.10 -3.13 -1.04
C LYS A 200 10.68 -3.32 -1.59
N ILE A 201 10.41 -4.48 -2.17
CA ILE A 201 9.10 -4.81 -2.75
C ILE A 201 8.35 -5.70 -1.79
N LEU A 202 7.19 -5.23 -1.31
CA LEU A 202 6.38 -5.84 -0.27
C LEU A 202 4.98 -6.18 -0.82
N PRO A 203 4.75 -7.38 -1.37
CA PRO A 203 3.41 -7.81 -1.72
C PRO A 203 2.46 -7.81 -0.52
N GLY A 204 1.21 -7.39 -0.73
CA GLY A 204 0.16 -7.50 0.27
C GLY A 204 -0.30 -8.94 0.44
N VAL A 205 -0.34 -9.42 1.67
CA VAL A 205 -0.85 -10.74 2.04
C VAL A 205 -1.98 -10.61 3.05
N ALA A 206 -3.10 -11.28 2.78
CA ALA A 206 -4.25 -11.37 3.67
C ALA A 206 -4.30 -12.79 4.29
N PRO A 207 -3.66 -13.00 5.45
CA PRO A 207 -3.64 -14.30 6.11
C PRO A 207 -4.95 -14.59 6.83
N VAL A 208 -5.34 -15.86 6.86
CA VAL A 208 -6.33 -16.45 7.80
C VAL A 208 -5.69 -17.68 8.42
N VAL A 209 -5.29 -17.55 9.67
CA VAL A 209 -4.42 -18.53 10.34
C VAL A 209 -5.14 -19.21 11.49
N ALA A 210 -4.98 -20.55 11.58
CA ALA A 210 -5.41 -21.34 12.72
C ALA A 210 -4.43 -22.51 12.96
N GLU A 211 -4.59 -23.23 14.09
CA GLU A 211 -3.71 -24.35 14.45
C GLU A 211 -3.83 -25.53 13.48
N THR A 212 -5.02 -25.71 12.88
CA THR A 212 -5.26 -26.75 11.87
C THR A 212 -5.81 -26.14 10.58
N GLU A 213 -5.59 -26.81 9.46
CA GLU A 213 -6.10 -26.38 8.16
C GLU A 213 -7.64 -26.32 8.13
N ALA A 214 -8.30 -27.27 8.76
CA ALA A 214 -9.77 -27.30 8.85
C ALA A 214 -10.30 -26.06 9.59
N GLN A 215 -9.71 -25.69 10.72
CA GLN A 215 -10.08 -24.49 11.47
C GLN A 215 -9.80 -23.21 10.67
N ALA A 216 -8.69 -23.15 9.93
CA ALA A 216 -8.38 -21.98 9.10
C ALA A 216 -9.39 -21.82 7.96
N ARG A 217 -9.81 -22.92 7.33
CA ARG A 217 -10.85 -22.91 6.28
C ARG A 217 -12.21 -22.51 6.85
N GLU A 218 -12.65 -23.12 7.96
CA GLU A 218 -13.90 -22.74 8.63
C GLU A 218 -13.93 -21.26 8.98
N LYS A 219 -12.87 -20.76 9.55
CA LYS A 219 -12.71 -19.33 9.88
C LYS A 219 -12.79 -18.42 8.64
N HIS A 220 -12.15 -18.84 7.54
CA HIS A 220 -12.23 -18.15 6.27
C HIS A 220 -13.68 -18.13 5.75
N ASP A 221 -14.37 -19.25 5.76
CA ASP A 221 -15.72 -19.37 5.22
C ASP A 221 -16.71 -18.52 6.04
N GLN A 222 -16.59 -18.53 7.37
CA GLN A 222 -17.35 -17.64 8.25
C GLN A 222 -17.13 -16.15 7.91
N LEU A 223 -15.89 -15.75 7.61
CA LEU A 223 -15.59 -14.37 7.19
C LEU A 223 -16.24 -14.01 5.84
N GLN A 224 -16.27 -14.96 4.90
CA GLN A 224 -16.92 -14.74 3.61
C GLN A 224 -18.45 -14.62 3.75
N GLU A 225 -19.06 -15.37 4.65
CA GLU A 225 -20.51 -15.32 4.93
C GLU A 225 -20.93 -14.00 5.56
N LEU A 226 -20.03 -13.31 6.27
CA LEU A 226 -20.30 -12.00 6.88
C LEU A 226 -20.33 -10.84 5.87
N ILE A 227 -19.96 -11.08 4.61
CA ILE A 227 -19.97 -10.04 3.57
C ILE A 227 -21.35 -10.00 2.92
N PRO A 228 -22.15 -8.93 3.11
CA PRO A 228 -23.42 -8.78 2.40
C PRO A 228 -23.17 -8.69 0.88
N ASP A 229 -24.01 -9.35 0.11
CA ASP A 229 -23.85 -9.41 -1.36
C ASP A 229 -23.87 -8.01 -1.99
N ASP A 230 -24.76 -7.12 -1.54
CA ASP A 230 -24.86 -5.73 -2.03
C ASP A 230 -23.58 -4.93 -1.75
N VAL A 231 -22.99 -5.08 -0.58
CA VAL A 231 -21.72 -4.45 -0.21
C VAL A 231 -20.56 -5.00 -1.06
N GLY A 232 -20.48 -6.33 -1.20
CA GLY A 232 -19.45 -6.98 -2.00
C GLY A 232 -19.53 -6.56 -3.48
N VAL A 233 -20.73 -6.53 -4.05
CA VAL A 233 -21.00 -6.11 -5.42
C VAL A 233 -20.68 -4.63 -5.64
N ALA A 234 -21.02 -3.75 -4.71
CA ALA A 234 -20.70 -2.32 -4.80
C ALA A 234 -19.19 -2.09 -4.78
N LEU A 235 -18.46 -2.77 -3.89
CA LEU A 235 -17.00 -2.70 -3.84
C LEU A 235 -16.37 -3.22 -5.13
N LEU A 236 -16.83 -4.35 -5.66
CA LEU A 236 -16.35 -4.91 -6.92
C LEU A 236 -16.64 -3.95 -8.10
N SER A 237 -17.84 -3.35 -8.14
CA SER A 237 -18.21 -2.34 -9.14
C SER A 237 -17.25 -1.15 -9.14
N SER A 238 -16.85 -0.69 -7.95
CA SER A 238 -15.87 0.38 -7.78
C SER A 238 -14.48 0.00 -8.34
N TYR A 239 -14.00 -1.21 -8.09
CA TYR A 239 -12.72 -1.70 -8.65
C TYR A 239 -12.78 -1.82 -10.18
N LEU A 240 -13.92 -2.21 -10.72
CA LEU A 240 -14.14 -2.33 -12.16
C LEU A 240 -14.46 -1.00 -12.83
N SER A 241 -14.70 0.05 -12.06
CA SER A 241 -15.12 1.37 -12.55
C SER A 241 -16.41 1.32 -13.39
N ILE A 242 -17.36 0.49 -12.96
CA ILE A 242 -18.70 0.39 -13.57
C ILE A 242 -19.78 0.87 -12.60
N SER A 243 -20.88 1.39 -13.13
CA SER A 243 -21.91 2.04 -12.31
C SER A 243 -22.72 1.06 -11.47
N ASP A 244 -23.00 -0.13 -12.00
CA ASP A 244 -23.82 -1.14 -11.30
C ASP A 244 -23.56 -2.54 -11.90
N LEU A 245 -22.86 -3.38 -11.15
CA LEU A 245 -22.66 -4.78 -11.45
C LEU A 245 -23.87 -5.62 -10.99
N GLY A 246 -24.65 -5.14 -10.03
CA GLY A 246 -25.81 -5.84 -9.47
C GLY A 246 -26.95 -6.06 -10.47
N ARG A 247 -26.93 -5.39 -11.64
CA ARG A 247 -27.88 -5.63 -12.73
C ARG A 247 -27.69 -6.97 -13.44
N TYR A 248 -26.56 -7.64 -13.25
CA TYR A 248 -26.26 -8.94 -13.82
C TYR A 248 -26.58 -10.06 -12.85
N PRO A 249 -26.86 -11.30 -13.33
CA PRO A 249 -27.04 -12.46 -12.44
C PRO A 249 -25.78 -12.68 -11.60
N LEU A 250 -25.89 -12.61 -10.28
CA LEU A 250 -24.73 -12.70 -9.38
C LEU A 250 -24.03 -14.06 -9.44
N ASP A 251 -24.75 -15.11 -9.76
CA ASP A 251 -24.20 -16.47 -9.94
C ASP A 251 -23.69 -16.73 -11.38
N GLY A 252 -23.77 -15.71 -12.24
CA GLY A 252 -23.21 -15.71 -13.59
C GLY A 252 -21.77 -15.20 -13.66
N PRO A 253 -21.12 -15.37 -14.83
CA PRO A 253 -19.76 -14.88 -15.06
C PRO A 253 -19.72 -13.35 -15.15
N LEU A 254 -18.50 -12.81 -14.97
CA LEU A 254 -18.25 -11.39 -15.21
C LEU A 254 -18.53 -11.02 -16.68
N PRO A 255 -19.34 -9.98 -16.95
CA PRO A 255 -19.60 -9.54 -18.32
C PRO A 255 -18.35 -8.93 -18.98
N GLU A 256 -18.37 -8.76 -20.29
CA GLU A 256 -17.36 -7.95 -20.98
C GLU A 256 -17.47 -6.49 -20.52
N LEU A 257 -16.34 -5.92 -20.14
CA LEU A 257 -16.25 -4.58 -19.57
C LEU A 257 -15.42 -3.67 -20.48
N PRO A 258 -15.79 -2.38 -20.65
CA PRO A 258 -14.94 -1.39 -21.29
C PRO A 258 -13.69 -1.13 -20.46
N GLU A 259 -12.62 -0.65 -21.11
CA GLU A 259 -11.43 -0.19 -20.41
C GLU A 259 -11.76 0.97 -19.44
N SER A 260 -11.18 0.92 -18.25
CA SER A 260 -11.38 1.93 -17.22
C SER A 260 -10.37 3.07 -17.36
N GLU A 261 -10.84 4.31 -17.24
CA GLU A 261 -9.97 5.48 -17.05
C GLU A 261 -9.52 5.66 -15.58
N GLY A 262 -10.10 4.88 -14.65
CA GLY A 262 -9.79 4.91 -13.23
C GLY A 262 -8.61 4.01 -12.83
N MET A 263 -8.92 2.91 -12.16
CA MET A 263 -7.91 1.97 -11.63
C MET A 263 -7.60 0.85 -12.63
N LYS A 264 -6.95 1.17 -13.78
CA LYS A 264 -6.68 0.21 -14.88
C LYS A 264 -6.06 -1.11 -14.41
N SER A 265 -5.03 -1.04 -13.58
CA SER A 265 -4.36 -2.25 -13.06
C SER A 265 -5.27 -3.09 -12.15
N ARG A 266 -6.17 -2.48 -11.38
CA ARG A 266 -7.14 -3.21 -10.57
C ARG A 266 -8.22 -3.88 -11.40
N GLN A 267 -8.72 -3.20 -12.44
CA GLN A 267 -9.68 -3.79 -13.37
C GLN A 267 -9.08 -5.01 -14.08
N ALA A 268 -7.85 -4.89 -14.59
CA ALA A 268 -7.15 -6.01 -15.23
C ALA A 268 -6.99 -7.20 -14.29
N LEU A 269 -6.58 -6.98 -13.04
CA LEU A 269 -6.44 -8.00 -12.00
C LEU A 269 -7.77 -8.75 -11.74
N VAL A 270 -8.89 -8.02 -11.64
CA VAL A 270 -10.22 -8.63 -11.42
C VAL A 270 -10.63 -9.50 -12.61
N ILE A 271 -10.44 -8.99 -13.83
CA ILE A 271 -10.81 -9.71 -15.05
C ILE A 271 -9.98 -10.98 -15.21
N GLU A 272 -8.68 -10.90 -14.93
CA GLU A 272 -7.77 -12.04 -15.00
C GLU A 272 -8.12 -13.10 -13.96
N GLN A 273 -8.38 -12.69 -12.71
CA GLN A 273 -8.83 -13.57 -11.65
C GLN A 273 -10.13 -14.30 -12.02
N ALA A 274 -11.12 -13.56 -12.55
CA ALA A 274 -12.39 -14.11 -12.96
C ALA A 274 -12.23 -15.22 -14.00
N ARG A 275 -11.38 -14.97 -15.01
CA ARG A 275 -11.13 -15.91 -16.11
C ARG A 275 -10.34 -17.13 -15.65
N ARG A 276 -9.28 -16.92 -14.87
CA ARG A 276 -8.40 -17.99 -14.38
C ARG A 276 -9.15 -18.99 -13.52
N ASP A 277 -9.98 -18.51 -12.60
CA ASP A 277 -10.61 -19.33 -11.57
C ASP A 277 -12.08 -19.63 -11.87
N GLY A 278 -12.63 -19.16 -12.99
CA GLY A 278 -14.02 -19.38 -13.40
C GLY A 278 -15.06 -18.87 -12.40
N LEU A 279 -14.75 -17.74 -11.72
CA LEU A 279 -15.55 -17.23 -10.62
C LEU A 279 -16.82 -16.52 -11.11
N SER A 280 -17.92 -16.71 -10.36
CA SER A 280 -19.14 -15.91 -10.51
C SER A 280 -18.92 -14.46 -10.00
N ILE A 281 -19.84 -13.56 -10.35
CA ILE A 281 -19.83 -12.19 -9.82
C ILE A 281 -19.89 -12.20 -8.29
N ARG A 282 -20.68 -13.07 -7.68
CA ARG A 282 -20.78 -13.25 -6.21
C ARG A 282 -19.46 -13.69 -5.60
N ASP A 283 -18.80 -14.68 -6.18
CA ASP A 283 -17.52 -15.18 -5.68
C ASP A 283 -16.43 -14.12 -5.79
N LEU A 284 -16.39 -13.40 -6.92
CA LEU A 284 -15.49 -12.26 -7.11
C LEU A 284 -15.75 -11.15 -6.09
N ALA A 285 -17.03 -10.79 -5.88
CA ALA A 285 -17.43 -9.77 -4.93
C ALA A 285 -16.94 -10.12 -3.50
N ARG A 286 -17.16 -11.35 -3.05
CA ARG A 286 -16.67 -11.85 -1.76
C ARG A 286 -15.14 -11.89 -1.71
N TYR A 287 -14.51 -12.38 -2.79
CA TYR A 287 -13.05 -12.43 -2.88
C TYR A 287 -12.42 -11.04 -2.71
N PHE A 288 -12.91 -10.05 -3.47
CA PHE A 288 -12.37 -8.70 -3.44
C PHE A 288 -12.76 -7.92 -2.18
N ALA A 289 -13.95 -8.13 -1.62
CA ALA A 289 -14.33 -7.52 -0.36
C ALA A 289 -13.47 -8.03 0.81
N GLY A 290 -13.17 -9.33 0.85
CA GLY A 290 -12.38 -9.95 1.94
C GLY A 290 -10.88 -9.63 1.91
N ALA A 291 -10.25 -9.66 0.73
CA ALA A 291 -8.79 -9.50 0.58
C ALA A 291 -8.37 -8.28 -0.25
N ARG A 292 -9.31 -7.47 -0.72
CA ARG A 292 -9.06 -6.26 -1.54
C ARG A 292 -8.23 -6.54 -2.81
N GLY A 293 -8.33 -7.76 -3.36
CA GLY A 293 -7.52 -8.19 -4.48
C GLY A 293 -6.05 -8.44 -4.15
N HIS A 294 -5.70 -8.62 -2.88
CA HIS A 294 -4.38 -9.06 -2.45
C HIS A 294 -4.33 -10.57 -2.28
N TRP A 295 -3.12 -11.09 -2.20
CA TRP A 295 -2.86 -12.50 -2.04
C TRP A 295 -3.43 -13.03 -0.72
N ARG A 296 -4.32 -14.03 -0.80
CA ARG A 296 -4.95 -14.65 0.35
C ARG A 296 -4.21 -15.93 0.72
N LEU A 297 -3.89 -16.09 2.00
CA LEU A 297 -3.30 -17.29 2.57
C LEU A 297 -4.19 -17.83 3.66
N VAL A 298 -4.72 -19.04 3.48
CA VAL A 298 -5.54 -19.73 4.47
C VAL A 298 -4.84 -21.02 4.86
N GLY A 299 -4.47 -21.18 6.13
CA GLY A 299 -3.77 -22.40 6.54
C GLY A 299 -3.17 -22.35 7.93
N THR A 300 -2.39 -23.39 8.23
CA THR A 300 -1.61 -23.49 9.44
C THR A 300 -0.42 -22.52 9.44
N PRO A 301 0.19 -22.24 10.60
CA PRO A 301 1.38 -21.40 10.67
C PRO A 301 2.52 -21.86 9.76
N ALA A 302 2.73 -23.18 9.66
CA ALA A 302 3.76 -23.76 8.81
C ALA A 302 3.47 -23.52 7.33
N GLN A 303 2.23 -23.79 6.87
CA GLN A 303 1.81 -23.57 5.48
C GLN A 303 1.94 -22.09 5.09
N VAL A 304 1.50 -21.16 5.96
CA VAL A 304 1.65 -19.73 5.70
C VAL A 304 3.12 -19.34 5.63
N ALA A 305 3.95 -19.85 6.53
CA ALA A 305 5.39 -19.59 6.51
C ALA A 305 6.09 -20.16 5.28
N ASP A 306 5.68 -21.36 4.79
CA ASP A 306 6.21 -21.99 3.57
C ASP A 306 5.97 -21.09 2.34
N GLU A 307 4.77 -20.57 2.20
CA GLU A 307 4.38 -19.69 1.10
C GLU A 307 5.12 -18.34 1.12
N LEU A 308 5.27 -17.75 2.32
CA LEU A 308 6.06 -16.52 2.48
C LEU A 308 7.54 -16.75 2.16
N GLN A 309 8.12 -17.85 2.67
CA GLN A 309 9.49 -18.24 2.41
C GLN A 309 9.75 -18.48 0.92
N ALA A 310 8.87 -19.21 0.25
CA ALA A 310 9.01 -19.51 -1.17
C ALA A 310 9.07 -18.23 -2.03
N ARG A 311 8.23 -17.23 -1.75
CA ARG A 311 8.27 -15.95 -2.47
C ARG A 311 9.50 -15.12 -2.15
N PHE A 312 9.94 -15.10 -0.90
CA PHE A 312 11.13 -14.40 -0.47
C PHE A 312 12.41 -15.00 -1.11
N GLU A 313 12.61 -16.29 -0.96
CA GLU A 313 13.79 -16.99 -1.51
C GLU A 313 13.78 -17.07 -3.04
N GLY A 314 12.59 -17.11 -3.65
CA GLY A 314 12.42 -17.10 -5.11
C GLY A 314 12.61 -15.73 -5.77
N GLY A 315 12.92 -14.68 -4.99
CA GLY A 315 13.11 -13.31 -5.51
C GLY A 315 11.83 -12.71 -6.09
N ALA A 316 10.70 -12.97 -5.44
CA ALA A 316 9.40 -12.39 -5.78
C ALA A 316 8.93 -11.35 -4.73
N ALA A 317 9.68 -11.22 -3.62
CA ALA A 317 9.43 -10.26 -2.55
C ALA A 317 10.69 -10.01 -1.74
N ASP A 318 10.85 -8.80 -1.17
CA ASP A 318 11.85 -8.48 -0.14
C ASP A 318 11.27 -8.59 1.28
N GLY A 319 9.97 -8.75 1.39
CA GLY A 319 9.17 -8.87 2.62
C GLY A 319 7.69 -8.79 2.27
N PHE A 320 6.82 -8.57 3.27
CA PHE A 320 5.37 -8.62 3.05
C PHE A 320 4.63 -7.53 3.82
N ASN A 321 3.57 -7.00 3.22
CA ASN A 321 2.62 -6.15 3.91
C ASN A 321 1.46 -7.02 4.40
N VAL A 322 1.46 -7.35 5.70
CA VAL A 322 0.44 -8.21 6.32
C VAL A 322 -0.83 -7.41 6.54
N MET A 323 -1.93 -7.86 5.95
CA MET A 323 -3.24 -7.24 5.96
C MET A 323 -4.25 -8.12 6.70
N PRO A 324 -4.36 -8.03 8.03
CA PRO A 324 -5.29 -8.84 8.79
C PRO A 324 -6.74 -8.59 8.37
N SER A 325 -7.54 -9.65 8.28
CA SER A 325 -8.95 -9.56 7.89
C SER A 325 -9.78 -8.77 8.93
N TRP A 326 -9.38 -8.83 10.19
CA TRP A 326 -9.97 -8.00 11.28
C TRP A 326 -8.97 -7.79 12.41
N PHE A 327 -9.21 -6.75 13.20
CA PHE A 327 -8.43 -6.39 14.38
C PHE A 327 -9.23 -6.62 15.68
N PRO A 328 -8.59 -7.04 16.78
CA PRO A 328 -7.16 -7.43 16.87
C PRO A 328 -6.90 -8.88 16.47
N GLY A 329 -7.94 -9.73 16.34
CA GLY A 329 -7.86 -11.18 16.36
C GLY A 329 -6.95 -11.80 15.30
N GLU A 330 -7.02 -11.37 14.02
CA GLU A 330 -6.18 -11.98 12.98
C GLU A 330 -4.74 -11.49 13.04
N LEU A 331 -4.52 -10.22 13.43
CA LEU A 331 -3.16 -9.74 13.67
C LEU A 331 -2.51 -10.50 14.84
N ASP A 332 -3.26 -10.73 15.92
CA ASP A 332 -2.81 -11.53 17.05
C ASP A 332 -2.50 -12.97 16.67
N ALA A 333 -3.35 -13.60 15.84
CA ALA A 333 -3.12 -14.97 15.35
C ALA A 333 -1.84 -15.05 14.52
N PHE A 334 -1.65 -14.12 13.56
CA PHE A 334 -0.42 -14.05 12.77
C PHE A 334 0.82 -13.83 13.66
N ALA A 335 0.75 -12.86 14.58
CA ALA A 335 1.87 -12.52 15.46
C ALA A 335 2.25 -13.65 16.41
N ARG A 336 1.27 -14.43 16.92
CA ARG A 336 1.51 -15.50 17.89
C ARG A 336 1.84 -16.84 17.25
N LEU A 337 1.36 -17.10 16.04
CA LEU A 337 1.49 -18.40 15.40
C LEU A 337 2.50 -18.40 14.25
N VAL A 338 2.46 -17.41 13.35
CA VAL A 338 3.32 -17.36 12.16
C VAL A 338 4.68 -16.72 12.45
N VAL A 339 4.70 -15.61 13.19
CA VAL A 339 5.96 -14.91 13.50
C VAL A 339 6.98 -15.80 14.21
N PRO A 340 6.61 -16.60 15.25
CA PRO A 340 7.56 -17.52 15.87
C PRO A 340 8.09 -18.59 14.91
N GLU A 341 7.27 -19.08 13.98
CA GLU A 341 7.71 -20.02 12.95
C GLU A 341 8.70 -19.39 11.98
N LEU A 342 8.45 -18.17 11.52
CA LEU A 342 9.40 -17.41 10.69
C LEU A 342 10.70 -17.12 11.45
N GLN A 343 10.62 -16.81 12.76
CA GLN A 343 11.80 -16.63 13.62
C GLN A 343 12.61 -17.91 13.79
N ARG A 344 11.95 -19.05 13.92
CA ARG A 344 12.59 -20.39 13.99
C ARG A 344 13.35 -20.69 12.70
N ARG A 345 12.83 -20.28 11.54
CA ARG A 345 13.45 -20.43 10.23
C ARG A 345 14.55 -19.39 9.95
N GLY A 346 14.73 -18.39 10.80
CA GLY A 346 15.68 -17.29 10.57
C GLY A 346 15.21 -16.25 9.56
N LEU A 347 13.91 -16.25 9.22
CA LEU A 347 13.30 -15.36 8.22
C LEU A 347 12.65 -14.11 8.85
N PHE A 348 12.58 -14.03 10.15
CA PHE A 348 12.05 -12.88 10.88
C PHE A 348 12.96 -12.54 12.06
N ARG A 349 13.16 -11.25 12.30
CA ARG A 349 14.03 -10.79 13.40
C ARG A 349 13.50 -11.20 14.77
N LYS A 350 14.40 -11.50 15.71
CA LYS A 350 14.07 -11.74 17.11
C LYS A 350 14.05 -10.45 17.92
N ASP A 351 14.87 -9.48 17.53
CA ASP A 351 14.88 -8.14 18.11
C ASP A 351 15.28 -7.09 17.05
N TYR A 352 15.03 -5.81 17.35
CA TYR A 352 15.47 -4.71 16.50
C TYR A 352 16.95 -4.42 16.69
N GLU A 353 17.72 -4.34 15.61
CA GLU A 353 19.13 -3.95 15.61
C GLU A 353 19.31 -2.43 15.47
N GLY A 354 18.42 -1.78 14.71
CA GLY A 354 18.41 -0.35 14.46
C GLY A 354 17.39 0.43 15.29
N ARG A 355 17.37 1.75 15.10
CA ARG A 355 16.41 2.68 15.74
C ARG A 355 15.47 3.33 14.74
N THR A 356 15.92 3.53 13.51
CA THR A 356 15.19 4.21 12.44
C THR A 356 14.49 3.21 11.51
N LEU A 357 13.49 3.68 10.78
CA LEU A 357 12.79 2.83 9.81
C LEU A 357 13.73 2.38 8.68
N ARG A 358 14.65 3.27 8.21
CA ARG A 358 15.65 2.89 7.20
C ARG A 358 16.55 1.76 7.65
N GLU A 359 17.02 1.81 8.91
CA GLU A 359 17.85 0.74 9.49
C GLU A 359 17.07 -0.58 9.57
N HIS A 360 15.80 -0.54 9.97
CA HIS A 360 14.95 -1.75 10.01
C HIS A 360 14.80 -2.41 8.63
N LEU A 361 14.71 -1.60 7.57
CA LEU A 361 14.55 -2.04 6.19
C LEU A 361 15.87 -2.33 5.47
N GLY A 362 17.03 -2.10 6.13
CA GLY A 362 18.35 -2.25 5.51
C GLY A 362 18.59 -1.26 4.37
N LEU A 363 17.99 -0.08 4.42
CA LEU A 363 18.09 0.95 3.40
C LEU A 363 19.24 1.91 3.72
N LYS A 364 19.92 2.38 2.67
CA LYS A 364 20.97 3.40 2.79
C LYS A 364 20.37 4.73 3.31
N ARG A 365 21.15 5.46 4.11
CA ARG A 365 20.81 6.83 4.50
C ARG A 365 21.03 7.74 3.28
N PRO A 366 20.02 8.50 2.83
CA PRO A 366 20.19 9.41 1.70
C PRO A 366 21.10 10.57 2.09
N THR A 367 21.91 11.00 1.14
CA THR A 367 22.81 12.16 1.28
C THR A 367 22.36 13.30 0.38
N ARG A 368 22.88 14.50 0.65
CA ARG A 368 22.57 15.73 -0.11
C ARG A 368 22.88 15.60 -1.62
N GLU A 369 23.80 14.73 -1.98
CA GLU A 369 24.30 14.52 -3.34
C GLU A 369 23.51 13.43 -4.10
N ALA A 370 22.68 12.66 -3.44
CA ALA A 370 22.14 11.37 -3.91
C ALA A 370 20.79 11.47 -4.68
N VAL A 371 20.38 12.64 -5.23
CA VAL A 371 19.15 12.71 -6.06
C VAL A 371 19.35 13.62 -7.26
#